data_86f227095754d769033fef28e74beef9
#
_entry.id   86f227095754d769033fef28e74beef9
#
_cell.length_a   1.000
_cell.length_b   1.000
_cell.length_c   1.000
_cell.angle_alpha   90.00
_cell.angle_beta   90.00
_cell.angle_gamma   90.00
#
_symmetry.space_group_name_H-M   'P 1'
#
loop_
_entity.id
_entity.type
_entity.pdbx_description
1 polymer ?
#
loop_
_entity_poly.entity_id
_entity_poly.type
_entity_poly.pdbx_seq_one_letter_code
_entity_poly.pdbx_strand_id
1 'polypeptide(L)'
;LKRLLGLLLVVFTLAFPSVKVEAKEYRLPKWQYDIVVAVVQQEGGDNYESALWVASTIVNRTENPKFNANTIYETVIAEGQFEAYGAGHYQKYLGNTSKTVKKAVSDVLKNGPVHNFHYFWGAEYASMMGRNGVNVGGNVYFNNY
;
A
#
# COMPACT_ATOMS: atom_id res chain seq x y z
N LEU A 1 -23.12 18.78 64.43
CA LEU A 1 -22.79 17.48 63.80
C LEU A 1 -22.84 17.66 62.28
N LYS A 2 -21.68 17.81 61.63
CA LYS A 2 -21.58 17.90 60.17
C LYS A 2 -21.43 16.48 59.62
N ARG A 3 -22.45 15.99 58.93
CA ARG A 3 -22.37 14.72 58.20
C ARG A 3 -21.64 14.95 56.86
N LEU A 4 -20.44 14.44 56.72
CA LEU A 4 -19.75 14.31 55.43
C LEU A 4 -20.41 13.17 54.62
N LEU A 5 -21.10 13.54 53.56
CA LEU A 5 -21.55 12.56 52.56
C LEU A 5 -20.39 12.33 51.60
N GLY A 6 -19.72 11.18 51.75
CA GLY A 6 -18.68 10.75 50.79
C GLY A 6 -19.34 10.23 49.50
N LEU A 7 -19.17 10.96 48.41
CA LEU A 7 -19.60 10.54 47.07
C LEU A 7 -18.57 9.54 46.54
N LEU A 8 -18.89 8.26 46.55
CA LEU A 8 -18.07 7.20 45.96
C LEU A 8 -18.28 7.23 44.43
N LEU A 9 -17.33 7.83 43.71
CA LEU A 9 -17.32 7.84 42.25
C LEU A 9 -16.81 6.48 41.77
N VAL A 10 -17.70 5.56 41.39
CA VAL A 10 -17.35 4.29 40.76
C VAL A 10 -17.05 4.57 39.29
N VAL A 11 -15.78 4.65 38.93
CA VAL A 11 -15.33 4.74 37.55
C VAL A 11 -15.45 3.35 36.91
N PHE A 12 -16.50 3.12 36.15
CA PHE A 12 -16.63 1.94 35.30
C PHE A 12 -15.69 2.11 34.10
N THR A 13 -14.49 1.56 34.15
CA THR A 13 -13.65 1.39 32.96
C THR A 13 -14.23 0.27 32.09
N LEU A 14 -14.98 0.67 31.06
CA LEU A 14 -15.38 -0.25 30.00
C LEU A 14 -14.11 -0.65 29.22
N ALA A 15 -13.53 -1.79 29.56
CA ALA A 15 -12.50 -2.42 28.74
C ALA A 15 -13.19 -2.96 27.48
N PHE A 16 -13.17 -2.16 26.41
CA PHE A 16 -13.52 -2.69 25.10
C PHE A 16 -12.44 -3.69 24.68
N PRO A 17 -12.80 -4.95 24.34
CA PRO A 17 -11.82 -5.86 23.78
C PRO A 17 -11.34 -5.26 22.45
N SER A 18 -10.06 -4.94 22.38
CA SER A 18 -9.44 -4.55 21.11
C SER A 18 -9.46 -5.80 20.21
N VAL A 19 -10.39 -5.84 19.26
CA VAL A 19 -10.38 -6.83 18.19
C VAL A 19 -9.14 -6.52 17.38
N LYS A 20 -8.07 -7.31 17.55
CA LYS A 20 -6.95 -7.32 16.62
C LYS A 20 -7.48 -7.82 15.29
N VAL A 21 -7.74 -6.91 14.36
CA VAL A 21 -7.93 -7.29 12.96
C VAL A 21 -6.56 -7.77 12.48
N GLU A 22 -6.39 -9.07 12.34
CA GLU A 22 -5.19 -9.61 11.70
C GLU A 22 -5.13 -9.11 10.27
N ALA A 23 -4.00 -8.52 9.88
CA ALA A 23 -3.77 -8.10 8.51
C ALA A 23 -3.80 -9.34 7.61
N LYS A 24 -4.53 -9.24 6.50
CA LYS A 24 -4.59 -10.31 5.49
C LYS A 24 -3.20 -10.50 4.89
N GLU A 25 -2.65 -11.71 5.00
CA GLU A 25 -1.39 -12.08 4.36
C GLU A 25 -1.65 -12.52 2.92
N TYR A 26 -0.88 -11.98 1.97
CA TYR A 26 -0.92 -12.37 0.57
C TYR A 26 0.27 -13.26 0.23
N ARG A 27 -0.02 -14.45 -0.31
CA ARG A 27 1.00 -15.40 -0.76
C ARG A 27 0.95 -15.52 -2.27
N LEU A 28 2.09 -15.30 -2.92
CA LEU A 28 2.23 -15.41 -4.36
C LEU A 28 3.19 -16.54 -4.73
N PRO A 29 2.91 -17.28 -5.82
CA PRO A 29 3.94 -18.11 -6.45
C PRO A 29 5.16 -17.26 -6.81
N LYS A 30 6.34 -17.87 -6.76
CA LYS A 30 7.60 -17.13 -6.98
C LYS A 30 7.62 -16.32 -8.27
N TRP A 31 7.14 -16.87 -9.37
CA TRP A 31 7.14 -16.18 -10.67
C TRP A 31 6.23 -14.93 -10.68
N GLN A 32 5.08 -14.98 -9.98
CA GLN A 32 4.23 -13.79 -9.81
C GLN A 32 4.90 -12.75 -8.93
N TYR A 33 5.49 -13.20 -7.83
CA TYR A 33 6.23 -12.32 -6.94
C TYR A 33 7.37 -11.60 -7.67
N ASP A 34 8.15 -12.32 -8.49
CA ASP A 34 9.25 -11.73 -9.28
C ASP A 34 8.75 -10.62 -10.22
N ILE A 35 7.58 -10.77 -10.83
CA ILE A 35 6.95 -9.74 -11.67
C ILE A 35 6.50 -8.56 -10.80
N VAL A 36 5.81 -8.81 -9.69
CA VAL A 36 5.32 -7.76 -8.79
C VAL A 36 6.46 -6.89 -8.26
N VAL A 37 7.55 -7.49 -7.77
CA VAL A 37 8.70 -6.72 -7.27
C VAL A 37 9.39 -5.93 -8.38
N ALA A 38 9.46 -6.47 -9.60
CA ALA A 38 10.04 -5.78 -10.74
C ALA A 38 9.21 -4.54 -11.14
N VAL A 39 7.87 -4.66 -11.14
CA VAL A 39 6.96 -3.53 -11.38
C VAL A 39 7.10 -2.49 -10.28
N VAL A 40 7.11 -2.90 -9.00
CA VAL A 40 7.29 -1.99 -7.86
C VAL A 40 8.60 -1.22 -7.97
N GLN A 41 9.70 -1.87 -8.35
CA GLN A 41 10.98 -1.19 -8.53
C GLN A 41 10.97 -0.21 -9.70
N GLN A 42 10.30 -0.53 -10.79
CA GLN A 42 10.15 0.39 -11.91
C GLN A 42 9.34 1.64 -11.54
N GLU A 43 8.28 1.47 -10.75
CA GLU A 43 7.39 2.58 -10.36
C GLU A 43 7.94 3.42 -9.19
N GLY A 44 8.62 2.79 -8.23
CA GLY A 44 9.06 3.42 -6.98
C GLY A 44 10.57 3.63 -6.86
N GLY A 45 11.38 3.07 -7.78
CA GLY A 45 12.84 3.08 -7.68
C GLY A 45 13.38 2.16 -6.59
N ASP A 46 14.69 2.25 -6.36
CA ASP A 46 15.40 1.45 -5.34
C ASP A 46 15.41 2.15 -3.98
N ASN A 47 14.22 2.35 -3.42
CA ASN A 47 14.04 2.98 -2.11
C ASN A 47 12.95 2.23 -1.35
N TYR A 48 13.20 1.91 -0.08
CA TYR A 48 12.28 1.12 0.75
C TYR A 48 10.91 1.80 0.93
N GLU A 49 10.88 3.08 1.29
CA GLU A 49 9.63 3.80 1.53
C GLU A 49 8.82 3.96 0.25
N SER A 50 9.47 4.34 -0.85
CA SER A 50 8.81 4.44 -2.16
C SER A 50 8.23 3.10 -2.60
N ALA A 51 8.98 2.02 -2.47
CA ALA A 51 8.51 0.66 -2.80
C ALA A 51 7.35 0.22 -1.89
N LEU A 52 7.41 0.55 -0.60
CA LEU A 52 6.35 0.28 0.38
C LEU A 52 5.04 0.97 -0.03
N TRP A 53 5.11 2.22 -0.48
CA TRP A 53 3.96 2.99 -0.90
C TRP A 53 3.36 2.49 -2.22
N VAL A 54 4.19 2.16 -3.22
CA VAL A 54 3.71 1.55 -4.48
C VAL A 54 3.05 0.20 -4.20
N ALA A 55 3.69 -0.68 -3.42
CA ALA A 55 3.13 -1.98 -3.05
C ALA A 55 1.80 -1.84 -2.29
N SER A 56 1.68 -0.85 -1.40
CA SER A 56 0.44 -0.54 -0.69
C SER A 56 -0.69 -0.14 -1.64
N THR A 57 -0.39 0.65 -2.68
CA THR A 57 -1.38 0.97 -3.72
C THR A 57 -1.87 -0.28 -4.45
N ILE A 58 -0.98 -1.22 -4.75
CA ILE A 58 -1.36 -2.50 -5.38
C ILE A 58 -2.36 -3.26 -4.47
N VAL A 59 -2.06 -3.40 -3.19
CA VAL A 59 -2.97 -4.06 -2.23
C VAL A 59 -4.31 -3.34 -2.15
N ASN A 60 -4.30 -2.01 -2.02
CA ASN A 60 -5.52 -1.21 -1.95
C ASN A 60 -6.40 -1.38 -3.20
N ARG A 61 -5.81 -1.43 -4.39
CA ARG A 61 -6.55 -1.71 -5.63
C ARG A 61 -7.11 -3.13 -5.65
N THR A 62 -6.34 -4.12 -5.21
CA THR A 62 -6.77 -5.52 -5.15
C THR A 62 -8.00 -5.70 -4.24
N GLU A 63 -8.05 -4.97 -3.13
CA GLU A 63 -9.15 -5.03 -2.16
C GLU A 63 -10.35 -4.16 -2.56
N ASN A 64 -10.23 -3.30 -3.56
CA ASN A 64 -11.29 -2.41 -3.99
C ASN A 64 -11.98 -2.94 -5.26
N PRO A 65 -13.27 -3.34 -5.19
CA PRO A 65 -14.00 -3.91 -6.32
C PRO A 65 -14.03 -3.03 -7.59
N LYS A 66 -13.81 -1.71 -7.44
CA LYS A 66 -13.74 -0.77 -8.56
C LYS A 66 -12.65 -1.13 -9.58
N PHE A 67 -11.56 -1.77 -9.12
CA PHE A 67 -10.44 -2.14 -9.99
C PHE A 67 -10.60 -3.50 -10.66
N ASN A 68 -11.65 -4.24 -10.31
CA ASN A 68 -12.05 -5.49 -10.96
C ASN A 68 -10.92 -6.53 -11.05
N ALA A 69 -10.08 -6.60 -10.02
CA ALA A 69 -8.99 -7.56 -9.87
C ALA A 69 -9.17 -8.31 -8.53
N ASN A 70 -8.91 -9.62 -8.52
CA ASN A 70 -9.14 -10.47 -7.35
C ASN A 70 -7.84 -10.87 -6.65
N THR A 71 -6.71 -10.70 -7.32
CA THR A 71 -5.39 -11.05 -6.80
C THR A 71 -4.39 -9.92 -7.03
N ILE A 72 -3.33 -9.92 -6.22
CA ILE A 72 -2.20 -8.97 -6.37
C ILE A 72 -1.63 -9.02 -7.80
N TYR A 73 -1.46 -10.23 -8.35
CA TYR A 73 -0.91 -10.40 -9.69
C TYR A 73 -1.86 -9.84 -10.77
N GLU A 74 -3.17 -10.15 -10.69
CA GLU A 74 -4.17 -9.59 -11.62
C GLU A 74 -4.19 -8.06 -11.57
N THR A 75 -4.09 -7.47 -10.38
CA THR A 75 -4.02 -6.01 -10.24
C THR A 75 -2.82 -5.42 -10.99
N VAL A 76 -1.65 -6.06 -10.89
CA VAL A 76 -0.41 -5.56 -11.51
C VAL A 76 -0.44 -5.67 -13.03
N ILE A 77 -1.00 -6.77 -13.58
CA ILE A 77 -1.00 -7.03 -15.02
C ILE A 77 -2.20 -6.44 -15.76
N ALA A 78 -3.22 -5.98 -15.03
CA ALA A 78 -4.42 -5.42 -15.63
C ALA A 78 -4.10 -4.21 -16.52
N GLU A 79 -4.73 -4.14 -17.67
CA GLU A 79 -4.50 -3.08 -18.66
C GLU A 79 -4.75 -1.68 -18.04
N GLY A 80 -3.81 -0.77 -18.27
CA GLY A 80 -3.89 0.60 -17.78
C GLY A 80 -3.68 0.81 -16.28
N GLN A 81 -3.38 -0.25 -15.51
CA GLN A 81 -3.16 -0.12 -14.06
C GLN A 81 -1.75 0.33 -13.72
N PHE A 82 -0.74 -0.27 -14.35
CA PHE A 82 0.67 0.08 -14.15
C PHE A 82 1.39 0.17 -15.49
N GLU A 83 1.89 1.37 -15.83
CA GLU A 83 2.64 1.60 -17.06
C GLU A 83 3.90 0.73 -17.12
N ALA A 84 4.56 0.55 -15.98
CA ALA A 84 5.72 -0.32 -15.85
C ALA A 84 5.48 -1.72 -16.43
N TYR A 85 4.30 -2.29 -16.21
CA TYR A 85 3.93 -3.59 -16.78
C TYR A 85 3.49 -3.46 -18.25
N GLY A 86 2.54 -2.59 -18.54
CA GLY A 86 1.94 -2.45 -19.88
C GLY A 86 2.96 -2.10 -20.97
N ALA A 87 3.93 -1.23 -20.66
CA ALA A 87 5.02 -0.86 -21.54
C ALA A 87 6.22 -1.83 -21.50
N GLY A 88 6.19 -2.84 -20.63
CA GLY A 88 7.27 -3.83 -20.49
C GLY A 88 8.54 -3.30 -19.78
N HIS A 89 8.50 -2.12 -19.20
CA HIS A 89 9.67 -1.49 -18.55
C HIS A 89 10.18 -2.27 -17.34
N TYR A 90 9.31 -3.04 -16.68
CA TYR A 90 9.67 -3.89 -15.54
C TYR A 90 10.67 -5.01 -15.91
N GLN A 91 10.73 -5.42 -17.18
CA GLN A 91 11.52 -6.58 -17.63
C GLN A 91 13.00 -6.45 -17.29
N LYS A 92 13.56 -5.24 -17.29
CA LYS A 92 14.95 -4.99 -16.92
C LYS A 92 15.28 -5.33 -15.46
N TYR A 93 14.26 -5.43 -14.61
CA TYR A 93 14.39 -5.79 -13.20
C TYR A 93 14.07 -7.26 -12.90
N LEU A 94 13.53 -8.02 -13.87
CA LEU A 94 13.26 -9.44 -13.68
C LEU A 94 14.57 -10.19 -13.35
N GLY A 95 14.56 -10.88 -12.20
CA GLY A 95 15.73 -11.58 -11.69
C GLY A 95 16.83 -10.67 -11.09
N ASN A 96 16.69 -9.34 -11.19
CA ASN A 96 17.67 -8.35 -10.72
C ASN A 96 17.06 -7.26 -9.81
N THR A 97 15.95 -7.55 -9.17
CA THR A 97 15.31 -6.63 -8.22
C THR A 97 16.15 -6.47 -6.95
N SER A 98 16.25 -5.26 -6.42
CA SER A 98 17.03 -5.01 -5.21
C SER A 98 16.45 -5.71 -3.98
N LYS A 99 17.31 -5.96 -2.98
CA LYS A 99 16.88 -6.53 -1.69
C LYS A 99 15.98 -5.57 -0.94
N THR A 100 16.20 -4.28 -1.08
CA THR A 100 15.40 -3.19 -0.48
C THR A 100 13.95 -3.25 -0.95
N VAL A 101 13.73 -3.33 -2.26
CA VAL A 101 12.38 -3.42 -2.85
C VAL A 101 11.71 -4.74 -2.49
N LYS A 102 12.44 -5.87 -2.56
CA LYS A 102 11.91 -7.18 -2.14
C LYS A 102 11.42 -7.15 -0.69
N LYS A 103 12.20 -6.52 0.21
CA LYS A 103 11.81 -6.38 1.60
C LYS A 103 10.53 -5.55 1.74
N ALA A 104 10.45 -4.40 1.09
CA ALA A 104 9.27 -3.53 1.16
C ALA A 104 8.00 -4.23 0.66
N VAL A 105 8.07 -4.90 -0.49
CA VAL A 105 6.95 -5.68 -1.03
C VAL A 105 6.54 -6.80 -0.08
N SER A 106 7.50 -7.57 0.45
CA SER A 106 7.21 -8.65 1.39
C SER A 106 6.57 -8.15 2.66
N ASP A 107 7.00 -7.01 3.19
CA ASP A 107 6.43 -6.39 4.38
C ASP A 107 4.96 -5.99 4.16
N VAL A 108 4.62 -5.41 3.01
CA VAL A 108 3.22 -5.07 2.66
C VAL A 108 2.38 -6.31 2.45
N LEU A 109 2.88 -7.31 1.73
CA LEU A 109 2.13 -8.55 1.50
C LEU A 109 1.85 -9.32 2.79
N LYS A 110 2.71 -9.20 3.79
CA LYS A 110 2.57 -9.85 5.09
C LYS A 110 1.74 -9.04 6.08
N ASN A 111 1.97 -7.72 6.15
CA ASN A 111 1.45 -6.87 7.22
C ASN A 111 0.32 -5.94 6.76
N GLY A 112 0.04 -5.90 5.46
CA GLY A 112 -0.96 -5.00 4.86
C GLY A 112 -0.39 -3.65 4.42
N PRO A 113 -1.21 -2.82 3.76
CA PRO A 113 -0.81 -1.53 3.23
C PRO A 113 -0.54 -0.51 4.35
N VAL A 114 0.38 0.43 4.09
CA VAL A 114 0.74 1.51 5.03
C VAL A 114 -0.06 2.80 4.82
N HIS A 115 -0.87 2.86 3.78
CA HIS A 115 -1.77 3.97 3.46
C HIS A 115 -3.01 3.43 2.74
N ASN A 116 -4.01 4.29 2.46
CA ASN A 116 -5.26 3.93 1.80
C ASN A 116 -5.46 4.59 0.42
N PHE A 117 -4.38 5.08 -0.22
CA PHE A 117 -4.46 5.65 -1.55
C PHE A 117 -4.53 4.57 -2.63
N HIS A 118 -5.30 4.86 -3.69
CA HIS A 118 -5.50 3.97 -4.83
C HIS A 118 -4.78 4.44 -6.10
N TYR A 119 -4.34 5.70 -6.14
CA TYR A 119 -3.71 6.31 -7.31
C TYR A 119 -2.39 6.96 -6.93
N PHE A 120 -1.47 6.99 -7.89
CA PHE A 120 -0.31 7.86 -7.84
C PHE A 120 0.09 8.30 -9.25
N TRP A 121 0.70 9.47 -9.33
CA TRP A 121 1.35 10.00 -10.52
C TRP A 121 2.77 10.44 -10.16
N GLY A 122 3.68 10.38 -11.14
CA GLY A 122 4.98 11.03 -10.98
C GLY A 122 4.80 12.51 -10.61
N ALA A 123 5.64 13.03 -9.70
CA ALA A 123 5.47 14.36 -9.12
C ALA A 123 5.46 15.49 -10.17
N GLU A 124 6.25 15.37 -11.23
CA GLU A 124 6.27 16.33 -12.34
C GLU A 124 4.91 16.38 -13.06
N TYR A 125 4.37 15.21 -13.43
CA TYR A 125 3.07 15.10 -14.08
C TYR A 125 1.94 15.57 -13.17
N ALA A 126 1.96 15.19 -11.90
CA ALA A 126 0.98 15.64 -10.91
C ALA A 126 0.99 17.18 -10.77
N SER A 127 2.17 17.78 -10.72
CA SER A 127 2.32 19.24 -10.67
C SER A 127 1.77 19.92 -11.93
N MET A 128 2.09 19.41 -13.10
CA MET A 128 1.60 19.94 -14.38
C MET A 128 0.07 19.87 -14.48
N MET A 129 -0.52 18.84 -13.93
CA MET A 129 -1.98 18.63 -13.91
C MET A 129 -2.68 19.29 -12.70
N GLY A 130 -1.95 19.99 -11.84
CA GLY A 130 -2.52 20.62 -10.63
C GLY A 130 -3.04 19.61 -9.60
N ARG A 131 -2.50 18.39 -9.60
CA ARG A 131 -2.93 17.31 -8.68
C ARG A 131 -2.23 17.44 -7.34
N ASN A 132 -3.04 17.61 -6.29
CA ASN A 132 -2.58 17.58 -4.91
C ASN A 132 -2.64 16.16 -4.33
N GLY A 133 -1.70 15.85 -3.43
CA GLY A 133 -1.63 14.58 -2.74
C GLY A 133 -0.41 14.49 -1.84
N VAL A 134 -0.10 13.29 -1.37
CA VAL A 134 1.08 13.01 -0.54
C VAL A 134 2.24 12.62 -1.45
N ASN A 135 3.34 13.36 -1.41
CA ASN A 135 4.54 13.06 -2.20
C ASN A 135 5.47 12.13 -1.43
N VAL A 136 5.73 10.96 -2.01
CA VAL A 136 6.70 9.99 -1.48
C VAL A 136 7.54 9.46 -2.64
N GLY A 137 8.85 9.63 -2.55
CA GLY A 137 9.82 9.10 -3.53
C GLY A 137 9.62 9.59 -4.97
N GLY A 138 9.06 10.79 -5.15
CA GLY A 138 8.80 11.35 -6.48
C GLY A 138 7.46 10.94 -7.09
N ASN A 139 6.61 10.23 -6.35
CA ASN A 139 5.22 9.94 -6.67
C ASN A 139 4.27 10.71 -5.76
N VAL A 140 3.21 11.28 -6.32
CA VAL A 140 2.13 11.95 -5.59
C VAL A 140 0.93 11.01 -5.52
N TYR A 141 0.53 10.65 -4.30
CA TYR A 141 -0.54 9.69 -4.01
C TYR A 141 -1.85 10.40 -3.67
N PHE A 142 -2.98 9.89 -4.20
CA PHE A 142 -4.31 10.49 -4.05
C PHE A 142 -5.43 9.46 -4.24
N ASN A 143 -6.69 9.83 -3.91
CA ASN A 143 -7.89 8.98 -4.07
C ASN A 143 -8.93 9.54 -5.03
N ASN A 144 -8.93 10.84 -5.29
CA ASN A 144 -9.92 11.47 -6.14
C ASN A 144 -9.35 11.68 -7.55
N TYR A 145 -10.04 11.13 -8.53
CA TYR A 145 -9.71 11.31 -9.94
C TYR A 145 -10.39 12.53 -10.50
#